data_50c71c9090d324c64794b4a7acbd09dc
#
_entry.id   50c71c9090d324c64794b4a7acbd09dc
#
_cell.length_a   1.000
_cell.length_b   1.000
_cell.length_c   1.000
_cell.angle_alpha   90.00
_cell.angle_beta   90.00
_cell.angle_gamma   90.00
#
_symmetry.space_group_name_H-M   'P 1'
#
loop_
_entity.id
_entity.type
_entity.pdbx_description
1 polymer ?
#
loop_
_entity_poly.entity_id
_entity_poly.type
_entity_poly.pdbx_seq_one_letter_code
_entity_poly.pdbx_strand_id
1 'polypeptide(L)'
;HLETAEPHYESSARALLNRAFANGEYTDIFGNYTDCLSYVPTSLGREMDILLMFQNPVMQDVTASYDIIEVKKSKFDAKALKQLIDYEAWFLQHKVSRDLNMVRTTAVASSFSDEVKQYVKQREYFENKPIKLLRYEYLAERKQLVLKNAL
;
A
#
# COMPACT_ATOMS: atom_id res chain seq x y z
N HIS A 1 29.69 -0.41 0.82
CA HIS A 1 28.70 0.39 1.48
C HIS A 1 27.57 0.77 0.52
N LEU A 2 27.82 0.76 -0.77
CA LEU A 2 26.74 0.87 -1.74
C LEU A 2 25.75 -0.29 -1.62
N GLU A 3 26.23 -1.44 -1.22
CA GLU A 3 25.43 -2.64 -1.04
C GLU A 3 24.45 -2.53 0.11
N THR A 4 24.69 -1.61 1.04
CA THR A 4 23.80 -1.37 2.17
C THR A 4 22.98 -0.09 2.02
N ALA A 5 23.16 0.61 0.89
CA ALA A 5 22.45 1.86 0.66
C ALA A 5 20.96 1.63 0.45
N GLU A 6 20.14 2.47 1.07
CA GLU A 6 18.71 2.48 0.84
C GLU A 6 18.40 3.05 -0.54
N PRO A 7 17.22 2.75 -1.10
CA PRO A 7 16.78 3.42 -2.33
C PRO A 7 16.74 4.93 -2.12
N HIS A 8 17.32 5.67 -3.05
CA HIS A 8 17.36 7.13 -2.96
C HIS A 8 16.05 7.79 -3.35
N TYR A 9 15.20 7.11 -4.10
CA TYR A 9 14.00 7.66 -4.68
C TYR A 9 12.79 6.78 -4.38
N GLU A 10 11.63 7.39 -4.26
CA GLU A 10 10.37 6.67 -4.12
C GLU A 10 10.17 5.67 -5.26
N SER A 11 10.59 6.05 -6.48
CA SER A 11 10.52 5.18 -7.65
C SER A 11 11.34 3.90 -7.48
N SER A 12 12.47 3.95 -6.77
CA SER A 12 13.29 2.76 -6.51
C SER A 12 12.58 1.80 -5.57
N ALA A 13 11.98 2.31 -4.50
CA ALA A 13 11.22 1.49 -3.57
C ALA A 13 9.98 0.90 -4.26
N ARG A 14 9.26 1.72 -5.03
CA ARG A 14 8.11 1.24 -5.81
C ARG A 14 8.51 0.15 -6.81
N ALA A 15 9.63 0.33 -7.50
CA ALA A 15 10.10 -0.65 -8.47
C ALA A 15 10.42 -1.99 -7.82
N LEU A 16 11.06 -1.97 -6.65
CA LEU A 16 11.36 -3.18 -5.90
C LEU A 16 10.09 -3.89 -5.43
N LEU A 17 9.12 -3.13 -4.93
CA LEU A 17 7.84 -3.68 -4.51
C LEU A 17 7.06 -4.26 -5.68
N ASN A 18 7.00 -3.54 -6.80
CA ASN A 18 6.32 -4.02 -7.99
C ASN A 18 6.92 -5.33 -8.50
N ARG A 19 8.23 -5.43 -8.48
CA ARG A 19 8.92 -6.67 -8.88
C ARG A 19 8.58 -7.80 -7.91
N ALA A 20 8.60 -7.52 -6.62
CA ALA A 20 8.28 -8.52 -5.60
C ALA A 20 6.84 -9.01 -5.75
N PHE A 21 5.88 -8.11 -5.95
CA PHE A 21 4.50 -8.49 -6.17
C PHE A 21 4.31 -9.27 -7.47
N ALA A 22 5.02 -8.90 -8.52
CA ALA A 22 4.98 -9.67 -9.77
C ALA A 22 5.48 -11.10 -9.59
N ASN A 23 6.36 -11.32 -8.62
CA ASN A 23 6.90 -12.62 -8.27
C ASN A 23 6.11 -13.35 -7.17
N GLY A 24 4.97 -12.82 -6.75
CA GLY A 24 4.12 -13.45 -5.74
C GLY A 24 4.67 -13.37 -4.32
N GLU A 25 5.49 -12.38 -4.00
CA GLU A 25 6.09 -12.23 -2.69
C GLU A 25 5.18 -11.45 -1.73
N TYR A 26 5.52 -11.45 -0.44
CA TYR A 26 4.81 -10.75 0.65
C TYR A 26 3.39 -11.26 0.90
N THR A 27 3.10 -12.53 0.55
CA THR A 27 1.76 -13.09 0.80
C THR A 27 1.48 -13.27 2.28
N ASP A 28 2.51 -13.39 3.11
CA ASP A 28 2.38 -13.44 4.56
C ASP A 28 1.87 -12.11 5.16
N ILE A 29 2.11 -11.00 4.46
CA ILE A 29 1.69 -9.66 4.90
C ILE A 29 0.37 -9.25 4.26
N PHE A 30 0.25 -9.44 2.93
CA PHE A 30 -0.88 -8.92 2.16
C PHE A 30 -1.96 -9.96 1.87
N GLY A 31 -1.65 -11.24 2.01
CA GLY A 31 -2.55 -12.32 1.60
C GLY A 31 -2.32 -12.74 0.16
N ASN A 32 -3.13 -13.69 -0.32
CA ASN A 32 -2.98 -14.28 -1.64
C ASN A 32 -3.62 -13.41 -2.72
N TYR A 33 -2.94 -12.37 -3.10
CA TYR A 33 -3.39 -11.52 -4.21
C TYR A 33 -3.24 -12.27 -5.53
N THR A 34 -4.10 -11.95 -6.48
CA THR A 34 -4.12 -12.60 -7.80
C THR A 34 -3.56 -11.71 -8.89
N ASP A 35 -3.56 -10.40 -8.66
CA ASP A 35 -3.04 -9.42 -9.62
C ASP A 35 -2.44 -8.23 -8.90
N CYS A 36 -1.51 -7.56 -9.59
CA CYS A 36 -0.88 -6.34 -9.14
C CYS A 36 -0.83 -5.36 -10.30
N LEU A 37 -1.39 -4.16 -10.10
CA LEU A 37 -1.33 -3.07 -11.05
C LEU A 37 -0.46 -1.95 -10.48
N SER A 38 0.29 -1.28 -11.36
CA SER A 38 1.14 -0.16 -10.98
C SER A 38 0.67 1.11 -11.68
N TYR A 39 0.83 2.25 -10.98
CA TYR A 39 0.54 3.57 -11.55
C TYR A 39 -0.88 3.66 -12.10
N VAL A 40 -1.85 3.27 -11.28
CA VAL A 40 -3.26 3.27 -11.68
C VAL A 40 -3.78 4.71 -11.72
N PRO A 41 -4.19 5.23 -12.88
CA PRO A 41 -4.66 6.60 -12.99
C PRO A 41 -6.02 6.78 -12.31
N THR A 42 -6.20 7.97 -11.72
CA THR A 42 -7.46 8.39 -11.12
C THR A 42 -7.91 9.69 -11.76
N SER A 43 -9.19 10.02 -11.61
CA SER A 43 -9.71 11.32 -12.05
C SER A 43 -9.24 12.49 -11.16
N LEU A 44 -8.48 12.19 -10.10
CA LEU A 44 -7.89 13.20 -9.22
C LEU A 44 -6.63 13.85 -9.81
N GLY A 45 -6.23 13.44 -11.02
CA GLY A 45 -5.02 13.95 -11.66
C GLY A 45 -3.73 13.31 -11.12
N ARG A 46 -3.85 12.23 -10.38
CA ARG A 46 -2.72 11.49 -9.78
C ARG A 46 -2.91 10.02 -10.00
N GLU A 47 -1.83 9.26 -9.82
CA GLU A 47 -1.83 7.81 -9.98
C GLU A 47 -1.63 7.13 -8.63
N MET A 48 -2.38 6.06 -8.40
CA MET A 48 -2.10 5.16 -7.29
C MET A 48 -0.79 4.42 -7.58
N ASP A 49 0.08 4.28 -6.59
CA ASP A 49 1.36 3.63 -6.78
C ASP A 49 1.20 2.16 -7.13
N ILE A 50 0.47 1.43 -6.31
CA ILE A 50 0.26 -0.01 -6.46
C ILE A 50 -1.18 -0.36 -6.05
N LEU A 51 -1.80 -1.23 -6.82
CA LEU A 51 -3.11 -1.79 -6.51
C LEU A 51 -3.02 -3.30 -6.56
N LEU A 52 -3.24 -3.97 -5.45
CA LEU A 52 -3.37 -5.42 -5.40
C LEU A 52 -4.84 -5.81 -5.54
N MET A 53 -5.09 -6.89 -6.24
CA MET A 53 -6.43 -7.41 -6.49
C MET A 53 -6.54 -8.83 -5.95
N PHE A 54 -7.68 -9.13 -5.34
CA PHE A 54 -7.95 -10.43 -4.74
C PHE A 54 -9.23 -10.99 -5.33
N GLN A 55 -9.14 -12.16 -5.96
CA GLN A 55 -10.30 -12.83 -6.54
C GLN A 55 -11.18 -13.43 -5.45
N ASN A 56 -12.47 -13.55 -5.77
CA ASN A 56 -13.40 -14.26 -4.91
C ASN A 56 -13.03 -15.76 -4.93
N PRO A 57 -12.88 -16.41 -3.78
CA PRO A 57 -12.48 -17.82 -3.73
C PRO A 57 -13.50 -18.78 -4.33
N VAL A 58 -14.76 -18.38 -4.41
CA VAL A 58 -15.85 -19.20 -4.98
C VAL A 58 -16.08 -18.86 -6.44
N MET A 59 -16.05 -17.57 -6.78
CA MET A 59 -16.28 -17.07 -8.14
C MET A 59 -14.99 -16.45 -8.66
N GLN A 60 -14.13 -17.27 -9.24
CA GLN A 60 -12.78 -16.87 -9.61
C GLN A 60 -12.68 -15.74 -10.63
N ASP A 61 -13.73 -15.53 -11.42
CA ASP A 61 -13.76 -14.44 -12.39
C ASP A 61 -14.18 -13.09 -11.77
N VAL A 62 -14.49 -13.09 -10.47
CA VAL A 62 -14.96 -11.89 -9.77
C VAL A 62 -13.89 -11.44 -8.80
N THR A 63 -13.48 -10.16 -8.90
CA THR A 63 -12.57 -9.57 -7.93
C THR A 63 -13.34 -9.31 -6.63
N ALA A 64 -12.83 -9.85 -5.53
CA ALA A 64 -13.48 -9.75 -4.22
C ALA A 64 -13.06 -8.52 -3.43
N SER A 65 -11.79 -8.11 -3.56
CA SER A 65 -11.28 -6.98 -2.79
C SER A 65 -9.99 -6.43 -3.41
N TYR A 66 -9.59 -5.28 -2.90
CA TYR A 66 -8.43 -4.54 -3.37
C TYR A 66 -7.61 -4.04 -2.20
N ASP A 67 -6.30 -3.84 -2.41
CA ASP A 67 -5.42 -3.18 -1.46
C ASP A 67 -4.71 -2.05 -2.19
N ILE A 68 -4.97 -0.80 -1.77
CA ILE A 68 -4.32 0.38 -2.33
C ILE A 68 -3.06 0.64 -1.53
N ILE A 69 -1.91 0.61 -2.19
CA ILE A 69 -0.61 0.78 -1.54
C ILE A 69 0.02 2.08 -2.02
N GLU A 70 0.30 2.96 -1.08
CA GLU A 70 1.03 4.20 -1.35
C GLU A 70 2.44 4.09 -0.77
N VAL A 71 3.43 4.46 -1.57
CA VAL A 71 4.85 4.30 -1.22
C VAL A 71 5.52 5.66 -1.14
N LYS A 72 6.24 5.92 -0.05
CA LYS A 72 7.06 7.12 0.11
C LYS A 72 8.50 6.71 0.44
N LYS A 73 9.44 7.42 -0.15
CA LYS A 73 10.87 7.19 0.10
C LYS A 73 11.24 7.46 1.56
N SER A 74 10.77 8.58 2.08
CA SER A 74 11.16 9.06 3.41
C SER A 74 9.98 8.98 4.38
N LYS A 75 9.68 10.07 5.05
CA LYS A 75 8.59 10.11 6.03
C LYS A 75 7.22 10.19 5.35
N PHE A 76 6.32 9.31 5.76
CA PHE A 76 4.91 9.37 5.39
C PHE A 76 4.23 10.33 6.36
N ASP A 77 3.85 11.48 5.88
CA ASP A 77 3.29 12.58 6.68
C ASP A 77 1.77 12.72 6.45
N ALA A 78 1.18 13.73 7.09
CA ALA A 78 -0.26 13.99 6.98
C ALA A 78 -0.70 14.25 5.54
N LYS A 79 0.14 14.87 4.72
CA LYS A 79 -0.17 15.13 3.31
C LYS A 79 -0.25 13.80 2.53
N ALA A 80 0.70 12.90 2.76
CA ALA A 80 0.69 11.59 2.12
C ALA A 80 -0.51 10.77 2.58
N LEU A 81 -0.86 10.84 3.85
CA LEU A 81 -2.04 10.16 4.39
C LEU A 81 -3.32 10.67 3.74
N LYS A 82 -3.45 11.99 3.58
CA LYS A 82 -4.62 12.56 2.93
C LYS A 82 -4.73 12.06 1.49
N GLN A 83 -3.63 11.94 0.79
CA GLN A 83 -3.61 11.40 -0.57
C GLN A 83 -4.12 9.96 -0.61
N LEU A 84 -3.68 9.14 0.33
CA LEU A 84 -4.13 7.75 0.43
C LEU A 84 -5.63 7.67 0.73
N ILE A 85 -6.13 8.50 1.62
CA ILE A 85 -7.55 8.59 1.95
C ILE A 85 -8.37 9.07 0.75
N ASP A 86 -7.85 10.03 -0.01
CA ASP A 86 -8.50 10.51 -1.23
C ASP A 86 -8.61 9.38 -2.27
N TYR A 87 -7.58 8.55 -2.41
CA TYR A 87 -7.63 7.38 -3.28
C TYR A 87 -8.66 6.36 -2.80
N GLU A 88 -8.72 6.11 -1.50
CA GLU A 88 -9.73 5.22 -0.94
C GLU A 88 -11.14 5.72 -1.26
N ALA A 89 -11.40 7.00 -1.05
CA ALA A 89 -12.71 7.60 -1.34
C ALA A 89 -13.06 7.51 -2.83
N TRP A 90 -12.08 7.81 -3.68
CA TRP A 90 -12.27 7.70 -5.13
C TRP A 90 -12.59 6.27 -5.55
N PHE A 91 -11.86 5.32 -5.00
CA PHE A 91 -12.02 3.91 -5.31
C PHE A 91 -13.40 3.39 -4.88
N LEU A 92 -13.82 3.76 -3.68
CA LEU A 92 -15.15 3.41 -3.16
C LEU A 92 -16.26 3.92 -4.07
N GLN A 93 -16.10 5.13 -4.58
CA GLN A 93 -17.11 5.76 -5.42
C GLN A 93 -17.18 5.13 -6.82
N HIS A 94 -16.04 4.77 -7.41
CA HIS A 94 -15.94 4.44 -8.83
C HIS A 94 -15.80 2.95 -9.12
N LYS A 95 -15.33 2.15 -8.16
CA LYS A 95 -14.90 0.78 -8.45
C LYS A 95 -15.60 -0.32 -7.65
N VAL A 96 -16.03 -0.05 -6.44
CA VAL A 96 -16.56 -1.10 -5.54
C VAL A 96 -17.94 -0.78 -5.00
N SER A 97 -18.69 0.09 -5.64
CA SER A 97 -20.07 0.44 -5.24
C SER A 97 -20.15 0.89 -3.77
N ARG A 98 -19.13 1.59 -3.29
CA ARG A 98 -19.03 2.12 -1.93
C ARG A 98 -18.97 1.07 -0.82
N ASP A 99 -18.63 -0.16 -1.15
CA ASP A 99 -18.42 -1.20 -0.15
C ASP A 99 -16.99 -1.12 0.39
N LEU A 100 -16.83 -0.51 1.57
CA LEU A 100 -15.54 -0.33 2.21
C LEU A 100 -14.88 -1.66 2.56
N ASN A 101 -15.64 -2.73 2.74
CA ASN A 101 -15.08 -4.05 3.03
C ASN A 101 -14.30 -4.64 1.85
N MET A 102 -14.48 -4.09 0.66
CA MET A 102 -13.74 -4.51 -0.54
C MET A 102 -12.44 -3.74 -0.73
N VAL A 103 -12.14 -2.76 0.11
CA VAL A 103 -10.95 -1.90 -0.06
C VAL A 103 -10.13 -1.88 1.22
N ARG A 104 -8.86 -2.24 1.08
CA ARG A 104 -7.86 -2.04 2.14
C ARG A 104 -6.89 -0.97 1.69
N THR A 105 -6.24 -0.33 2.64
CA THR A 105 -5.25 0.71 2.39
C THR A 105 -3.98 0.41 3.15
N THR A 106 -2.86 0.60 2.49
CA THR A 106 -1.53 0.35 3.06
C THR A 106 -0.59 1.48 2.68
N ALA A 107 0.16 1.96 3.66
CA ALA A 107 1.22 2.93 3.44
C ALA A 107 2.56 2.26 3.70
N VAL A 108 3.50 2.43 2.77
CA VAL A 108 4.87 1.90 2.90
C VAL A 108 5.84 3.08 2.84
N ALA A 109 6.67 3.22 3.86
CA ALA A 109 7.64 4.31 3.93
C ALA A 109 8.79 3.94 4.85
N SER A 110 9.85 4.76 4.86
CA SER A 110 10.96 4.54 5.80
C SER A 110 10.59 4.94 7.22
N SER A 111 9.65 5.88 7.39
CA SER A 111 9.16 6.30 8.69
C SER A 111 7.77 6.92 8.56
N PHE A 112 7.10 7.13 9.68
CA PHE A 112 5.75 7.71 9.73
C PHE A 112 5.72 8.81 10.79
N SER A 113 5.04 9.92 10.49
CA SER A 113 4.88 10.99 11.47
C SER A 113 3.97 10.53 12.62
N ASP A 114 4.12 11.18 13.78
CA ASP A 114 3.26 10.89 14.93
C ASP A 114 1.80 11.18 14.64
N GLU A 115 1.53 12.22 13.87
CA GLU A 115 0.17 12.59 13.44
C GLU A 115 -0.49 11.46 12.64
N VAL A 116 0.27 10.85 11.72
CA VAL A 116 -0.23 9.73 10.91
C VAL A 116 -0.54 8.52 11.79
N LYS A 117 0.39 8.17 12.68
CA LYS A 117 0.18 7.04 13.59
C LYS A 117 -1.04 7.25 14.49
N GLN A 118 -1.19 8.46 15.02
CA GLN A 118 -2.31 8.80 15.88
C GLN A 118 -3.64 8.71 15.13
N TYR A 119 -3.70 9.28 13.93
CA TYR A 119 -4.90 9.22 13.10
C TYR A 119 -5.29 7.77 12.78
N VAL A 120 -4.32 6.95 12.39
CA VAL A 120 -4.58 5.55 12.04
C VAL A 120 -5.13 4.78 13.24
N LYS A 121 -4.56 4.99 14.42
CA LYS A 121 -5.06 4.36 15.65
C LYS A 121 -6.48 4.80 15.99
N GLN A 122 -6.76 6.09 15.88
CA GLN A 122 -8.10 6.63 16.15
C GLN A 122 -9.13 6.12 15.14
N ARG A 123 -8.77 6.08 13.87
CA ARG A 123 -9.65 5.58 12.83
C ARG A 123 -10.01 4.11 13.05
N GLU A 124 -9.04 3.29 13.41
CA GLU A 124 -9.29 1.89 13.72
C GLU A 124 -10.19 1.74 14.94
N TYR A 125 -9.90 2.50 15.98
CA TYR A 125 -10.67 2.43 17.23
C TYR A 125 -12.13 2.87 17.05
N PHE A 126 -12.34 4.04 16.42
CA PHE A 126 -13.68 4.63 16.33
C PHE A 126 -14.50 4.16 15.14
N GLU A 127 -13.85 3.82 14.03
CA GLU A 127 -14.53 3.50 12.78
C GLU A 127 -14.31 2.06 12.33
N ASN A 128 -13.45 1.32 13.01
CA ASN A 128 -13.06 -0.04 12.63
C ASN A 128 -12.57 -0.12 11.17
N LYS A 129 -11.79 0.86 10.76
CA LYS A 129 -11.24 0.96 9.40
C LYS A 129 -9.72 1.04 9.47
N PRO A 130 -9.03 -0.09 9.52
CA PRO A 130 -7.58 -0.10 9.65
C PRO A 130 -6.89 0.42 8.39
N ILE A 131 -5.80 1.14 8.60
CA ILE A 131 -4.81 1.44 7.56
C ILE A 131 -3.53 0.77 8.01
N LYS A 132 -2.96 -0.07 7.16
CA LYS A 132 -1.72 -0.77 7.48
C LYS A 132 -0.55 0.18 7.24
N LEU A 133 0.30 0.36 8.25
CA LEU A 133 1.53 1.15 8.13
C LEU A 133 2.72 0.20 8.16
N LEU A 134 3.48 0.16 7.09
CA LEU A 134 4.63 -0.72 6.95
C LEU A 134 5.90 0.11 6.75
N ARG A 135 6.87 -0.08 7.62
CA ARG A 135 8.19 0.50 7.47
C ARG A 135 9.06 -0.44 6.64
N TYR A 136 9.71 0.09 5.63
CA TYR A 136 10.61 -0.72 4.82
C TYR A 136 12.05 -0.56 5.28
N GLU A 137 12.81 -1.64 5.12
CA GLU A 137 14.26 -1.66 5.22
C GLU A 137 14.81 -2.34 3.99
N TYR A 138 15.85 -1.77 3.40
CA TYR A 138 16.47 -2.35 2.22
C TYR A 138 17.57 -3.32 2.63
N LEU A 139 17.47 -4.57 2.17
CA LEU A 139 18.52 -5.57 2.34
C LEU A 139 19.34 -5.65 1.05
N ALA A 140 20.52 -5.04 1.06
CA ALA A 140 21.40 -4.99 -0.11
C ALA A 140 21.83 -6.38 -0.58
N GLU A 141 22.04 -7.30 0.34
CA GLU A 141 22.45 -8.67 0.05
C GLU A 141 21.46 -9.40 -0.85
N ARG A 142 20.18 -9.17 -0.64
CA ARG A 142 19.09 -9.81 -1.37
C ARG A 142 18.47 -8.89 -2.40
N LYS A 143 18.87 -7.63 -2.43
CA LYS A 143 18.30 -6.58 -3.28
C LYS A 143 16.78 -6.51 -3.16
N GLN A 144 16.28 -6.60 -1.93
CA GLN A 144 14.86 -6.57 -1.66
C GLN A 144 14.53 -5.73 -0.43
N LEU A 145 13.26 -5.36 -0.31
CA LEU A 145 12.76 -4.65 0.86
C LEU A 145 12.19 -5.64 1.87
N VAL A 146 12.47 -5.40 3.15
CA VAL A 146 11.80 -6.06 4.26
C VAL A 146 10.75 -5.09 4.80
N LEU A 147 9.54 -5.56 4.96
CA LEU A 147 8.41 -4.75 5.42
C LEU A 147 8.08 -5.14 6.86
N LYS A 148 8.01 -4.13 7.73
CA LYS A 148 7.72 -4.32 9.14
C LYS A 148 6.56 -3.43 9.57
N ASN A 149 5.70 -3.94 10.44
CA ASN A 149 4.62 -3.15 11.01
C ASN A 149 5.19 -1.94 11.75
N ALA A 150 4.65 -0.75 11.48
CA ALA A 150 5.12 0.52 12.05
C ALA A 150 4.25 1.02 13.21
N LEU A 151 3.16 0.33 13.54
CA LEU A 151 2.31 0.69 14.68
C LEU A 151 2.65 -0.10 15.92
#